data_ed5242c35bb2d7179106409a133085fb
#
_entry.id   ed5242c35bb2d7179106409a133085fb
#
_cell.length_a   1.000
_cell.length_b   1.000
_cell.length_c   1.000
_cell.angle_alpha   90.00
_cell.angle_beta   90.00
_cell.angle_gamma   90.00
#
_symmetry.space_group_name_H-M   'P 1'
#
loop_
_entity.id
_entity.type
_entity.pdbx_description
1 polymer ?
#
loop_
_entity_poly.entity_id
_entity_poly.type
_entity_poly.pdbx_seq_one_letter_code
_entity_poly.pdbx_strand_id
1 'polypeptide(L)'
;MEIPSRIQLTGKQFFVLTGIVGARAVIGLEDPFRGTLAEEMPVEVAKIEQELQEKGLIDTADNEPVLVQELLEYIEVCSRTLLTIHMRVSGSDEGQKECFIYYSSSLVVKADIESGPDGARAYVLEALGTPSEAWLKIIRHLQLEDRKNRDTAPLAMPKGWFQQWMSAEQGEQEPRKYLLAQGYPESVVSALADCVSDPERYATFTAYYCPDLNCRIQGIELLRVKHSNWLIRNEGEQDQIW
;
A
#
# COMPACT_ATOMS: atom_id res chain seq x y z
N MET A 1 -29.83 -5.91 -4.22
CA MET A 1 -29.32 -5.00 -3.16
C MET A 1 -28.02 -4.44 -3.71
N GLU A 2 -27.90 -3.13 -3.89
CA GLU A 2 -26.63 -2.56 -4.34
C GLU A 2 -25.62 -2.68 -3.21
N ILE A 3 -24.48 -3.31 -3.48
CA ILE A 3 -23.38 -3.35 -2.54
C ILE A 3 -22.77 -1.93 -2.46
N PRO A 4 -22.47 -1.44 -1.25
CA PRO A 4 -21.82 -0.13 -1.12
C PRO A 4 -20.49 -0.13 -1.85
N SER A 5 -20.12 0.98 -2.48
CA SER A 5 -18.85 1.18 -3.18
C SER A 5 -17.60 0.94 -2.29
N ARG A 6 -17.81 0.80 -0.99
CA ARG A 6 -16.82 0.47 0.03
C ARG A 6 -17.33 -0.67 0.90
N ILE A 7 -16.55 -1.74 1.00
CA ILE A 7 -16.90 -2.96 1.74
C ILE A 7 -15.92 -3.12 2.89
N GLN A 8 -16.43 -3.10 4.12
CA GLN A 8 -15.61 -3.31 5.31
C GLN A 8 -15.65 -4.77 5.74
N LEU A 9 -14.47 -5.38 5.87
CA LEU A 9 -14.24 -6.76 6.25
C LEU A 9 -13.28 -6.84 7.44
N THR A 10 -13.51 -7.78 8.34
CA THR A 10 -12.47 -8.18 9.29
C THR A 10 -11.39 -9.00 8.57
N GLY A 11 -10.20 -9.14 9.17
CA GLY A 11 -9.15 -9.99 8.60
C GLY A 11 -9.61 -11.43 8.39
N LYS A 12 -10.41 -11.99 9.32
CA LYS A 12 -10.99 -13.33 9.21
C LYS A 12 -11.97 -13.44 8.03
N GLN A 13 -12.86 -12.45 7.87
CA GLN A 13 -13.83 -12.42 6.77
C GLN A 13 -13.12 -12.32 5.43
N PHE A 14 -12.12 -11.45 5.28
CA PHE A 14 -11.35 -11.32 4.05
C PHE A 14 -10.59 -12.60 3.71
N PHE A 15 -9.98 -13.24 4.71
CA PHE A 15 -9.27 -14.51 4.53
C PHE A 15 -10.21 -15.63 4.05
N VAL A 16 -11.39 -15.81 4.69
CA VAL A 16 -12.38 -16.82 4.28
C VAL A 16 -12.86 -16.56 2.86
N LEU A 17 -13.20 -15.31 2.50
CA LEU A 17 -13.62 -14.93 1.14
C LEU A 17 -12.57 -15.25 0.09
N THR A 18 -11.30 -14.98 0.37
CA THR A 18 -10.19 -15.34 -0.54
C THR A 18 -10.02 -16.85 -0.67
N GLY A 19 -10.27 -17.60 0.40
CA GLY A 19 -10.30 -19.06 0.40
C GLY A 19 -11.42 -19.63 -0.50
N ILE A 20 -12.64 -19.07 -0.44
CA ILE A 20 -13.77 -19.47 -1.28
C ILE A 20 -13.46 -19.33 -2.78
N VAL A 21 -12.74 -18.28 -3.20
CA VAL A 21 -12.31 -18.10 -4.60
C VAL A 21 -11.05 -18.89 -4.96
N GLY A 22 -10.52 -19.71 -4.04
CA GLY A 22 -9.38 -20.58 -4.26
C GLY A 22 -8.03 -19.85 -4.28
N ALA A 23 -7.90 -18.70 -3.62
CA ALA A 23 -6.63 -18.01 -3.48
C ALA A 23 -5.66 -18.84 -2.63
N ARG A 24 -4.39 -18.90 -3.05
CA ARG A 24 -3.32 -19.54 -2.27
C ARG A 24 -2.68 -18.59 -1.26
N ALA A 25 -2.55 -17.33 -1.66
CA ALA A 25 -2.01 -16.25 -0.83
C ALA A 25 -2.46 -14.90 -1.41
N VAL A 26 -2.65 -13.92 -0.56
CA VAL A 26 -2.93 -12.54 -0.93
C VAL A 26 -1.89 -11.65 -0.25
N ILE A 27 -1.17 -10.85 -1.03
CA ILE A 27 -0.16 -9.93 -0.48
C ILE A 27 -0.86 -8.93 0.44
N GLY A 28 -0.35 -8.78 1.66
CA GLY A 28 -0.93 -7.87 2.66
C GLY A 28 -2.03 -8.46 3.52
N LEU A 29 -2.49 -9.68 3.24
CA LEU A 29 -3.39 -10.41 4.10
C LEU A 29 -2.60 -11.37 4.99
N GLU A 30 -2.56 -11.06 6.28
CA GLU A 30 -1.96 -11.95 7.29
C GLU A 30 -2.94 -13.07 7.62
N ASP A 31 -2.40 -14.24 7.99
CA ASP A 31 -3.20 -15.36 8.47
C ASP A 31 -3.85 -15.00 9.82
N PRO A 32 -5.17 -14.72 9.87
CA PRO A 32 -5.87 -14.31 11.08
C PRO A 32 -6.19 -15.49 12.00
N PHE A 33 -5.92 -16.72 11.57
CA PHE A 33 -6.11 -17.96 12.33
C PHE A 33 -4.83 -18.48 12.96
N ARG A 34 -3.74 -17.69 12.85
CA ARG A 34 -2.47 -18.07 13.45
C ARG A 34 -2.61 -18.33 14.95
N GLY A 35 -2.37 -19.58 15.37
CA GLY A 35 -2.55 -20.04 16.75
C GLY A 35 -3.89 -20.70 17.04
N THR A 36 -4.84 -20.71 16.10
CA THR A 36 -6.07 -21.51 16.20
C THR A 36 -5.76 -22.99 15.99
N LEU A 37 -6.34 -23.85 16.81
CA LEU A 37 -6.16 -25.29 16.66
C LEU A 37 -6.89 -25.81 15.41
N ALA A 38 -6.31 -26.80 14.73
CA ALA A 38 -6.89 -27.38 13.52
C ALA A 38 -8.33 -27.92 13.73
N GLU A 39 -8.63 -28.38 14.94
CA GLU A 39 -9.94 -28.90 15.34
C GLU A 39 -10.99 -27.76 15.46
N GLU A 40 -10.56 -26.55 15.76
CA GLU A 40 -11.42 -25.36 15.94
C GLU A 40 -11.71 -24.64 14.62
N MET A 41 -10.83 -24.81 13.62
CA MET A 41 -10.93 -24.11 12.33
C MET A 41 -12.28 -24.26 11.64
N PRO A 42 -12.88 -25.48 11.50
CA PRO A 42 -14.17 -25.61 10.84
C PRO A 42 -15.29 -24.83 11.52
N VAL A 43 -15.28 -24.77 12.86
CA VAL A 43 -16.29 -24.04 13.65
C VAL A 43 -16.12 -22.53 13.45
N GLU A 44 -14.88 -22.04 13.50
CA GLU A 44 -14.59 -20.61 13.27
C GLU A 44 -14.97 -20.18 11.84
N VAL A 45 -14.64 -21.00 10.82
CA VAL A 45 -14.98 -20.71 9.42
C VAL A 45 -16.52 -20.68 9.25
N ALA A 46 -17.24 -21.66 9.76
CA ALA A 46 -18.71 -21.71 9.68
C ALA A 46 -19.37 -20.48 10.34
N LYS A 47 -18.83 -20.01 11.47
CA LYS A 47 -19.30 -18.80 12.12
C LYS A 47 -19.08 -17.56 11.23
N ILE A 48 -17.93 -17.45 10.59
CA ILE A 48 -17.61 -16.33 9.69
C ILE A 48 -18.51 -16.36 8.46
N GLU A 49 -18.76 -17.54 7.88
CA GLU A 49 -19.68 -17.71 6.77
C GLU A 49 -21.11 -17.27 7.15
N GLN A 50 -21.58 -17.63 8.34
CA GLN A 50 -22.86 -17.14 8.84
C GLN A 50 -22.88 -15.60 8.96
N GLU A 51 -21.84 -14.99 9.53
CA GLU A 51 -21.73 -13.53 9.61
C GLU A 51 -21.75 -12.86 8.23
N LEU A 52 -21.09 -13.46 7.23
CA LEU A 52 -21.07 -12.97 5.85
C LEU A 52 -22.45 -13.09 5.18
N GLN A 53 -23.17 -14.18 5.44
CA GLN A 53 -24.57 -14.36 4.99
C GLN A 53 -25.50 -13.31 5.62
N GLU A 54 -25.41 -13.09 6.92
CA GLU A 54 -26.19 -12.08 7.63
C GLU A 54 -25.95 -10.66 7.08
N LYS A 55 -24.71 -10.39 6.60
CA LYS A 55 -24.37 -9.15 5.89
C LYS A 55 -24.81 -9.13 4.42
N GLY A 56 -25.31 -10.24 3.88
CA GLY A 56 -25.68 -10.37 2.46
C GLY A 56 -24.46 -10.31 1.52
N LEU A 57 -23.27 -10.69 1.98
CA LEU A 57 -22.04 -10.71 1.21
C LEU A 57 -21.78 -12.06 0.52
N ILE A 58 -22.34 -13.13 1.06
CA ILE A 58 -22.38 -14.45 0.44
C ILE A 58 -23.81 -15.00 0.47
N ASP A 59 -24.09 -15.89 -0.46
CA ASP A 59 -25.30 -16.69 -0.53
C ASP A 59 -24.93 -18.19 -0.49
N THR A 60 -25.90 -19.07 -0.48
CA THR A 60 -25.68 -20.51 -0.53
C THR A 60 -26.36 -21.08 -1.78
N ALA A 61 -25.56 -21.63 -2.69
CA ALA A 61 -26.02 -22.37 -3.84
C ALA A 61 -25.50 -23.82 -3.77
N ASP A 62 -26.37 -24.80 -3.90
CA ASP A 62 -25.99 -26.22 -3.84
C ASP A 62 -25.20 -26.64 -2.59
N ASN A 63 -25.47 -26.03 -1.44
CA ASN A 63 -24.77 -26.17 -0.18
C ASN A 63 -23.30 -25.65 -0.19
N GLU A 64 -22.92 -24.85 -1.18
CA GLU A 64 -21.62 -24.18 -1.23
C GLU A 64 -21.80 -22.66 -1.07
N PRO A 65 -20.90 -21.97 -0.37
CA PRO A 65 -20.94 -20.51 -0.27
C PRO A 65 -20.58 -19.87 -1.61
N VAL A 66 -21.39 -18.93 -2.05
CA VAL A 66 -21.20 -18.17 -3.30
C VAL A 66 -21.19 -16.68 -2.97
N LEU A 67 -20.14 -15.99 -3.43
CA LEU A 67 -20.05 -14.55 -3.25
C LEU A 67 -21.04 -13.81 -4.15
N VAL A 68 -21.58 -12.70 -3.65
CA VAL A 68 -22.32 -11.77 -4.50
C VAL A 68 -21.41 -11.17 -5.55
N GLN A 69 -21.93 -10.90 -6.76
CA GLN A 69 -21.14 -10.63 -7.96
C GLN A 69 -20.10 -9.49 -7.77
N GLU A 70 -20.51 -8.39 -7.18
CA GLU A 70 -19.59 -7.24 -7.00
C GLU A 70 -18.47 -7.53 -6.01
N LEU A 71 -18.78 -8.26 -4.92
CA LEU A 71 -17.76 -8.71 -3.98
C LEU A 71 -16.82 -9.72 -4.63
N LEU A 72 -17.36 -10.63 -5.45
CA LEU A 72 -16.59 -11.61 -6.19
C LEU A 72 -15.53 -10.93 -7.05
N GLU A 73 -15.89 -9.89 -7.80
CA GLU A 73 -14.95 -9.12 -8.62
C GLU A 73 -13.81 -8.52 -7.80
N TYR A 74 -14.12 -7.94 -6.63
CA TYR A 74 -13.07 -7.36 -5.75
C TYR A 74 -12.15 -8.43 -5.20
N ILE A 75 -12.71 -9.54 -4.70
CA ILE A 75 -11.94 -10.64 -4.11
C ILE A 75 -11.09 -11.35 -5.18
N GLU A 76 -11.60 -11.53 -6.41
CA GLU A 76 -10.83 -12.09 -7.52
C GLU A 76 -9.65 -11.20 -7.91
N VAL A 77 -9.85 -9.87 -7.98
CA VAL A 77 -8.74 -8.93 -8.23
C VAL A 77 -7.68 -9.04 -7.13
N CYS A 78 -8.07 -9.02 -5.85
CA CYS A 78 -7.12 -9.15 -4.74
C CYS A 78 -6.35 -10.49 -4.77
N SER A 79 -7.02 -11.57 -5.19
CA SER A 79 -6.51 -12.95 -5.12
C SER A 79 -5.67 -13.35 -6.33
N ARG A 80 -5.91 -12.77 -7.52
CA ARG A 80 -5.31 -13.18 -8.78
C ARG A 80 -4.42 -12.12 -9.43
N THR A 81 -4.18 -11.01 -8.75
CA THR A 81 -3.34 -9.94 -9.27
C THR A 81 -1.89 -10.37 -9.43
N LEU A 82 -1.25 -9.89 -10.49
CA LEU A 82 0.20 -10.03 -10.69
C LEU A 82 0.97 -8.83 -10.09
N LEU A 83 0.29 -7.71 -9.88
CA LEU A 83 0.90 -6.47 -9.35
C LEU A 83 0.10 -5.97 -8.16
N THR A 84 0.75 -5.97 -7.01
CA THR A 84 0.24 -5.33 -5.79
C THR A 84 1.17 -4.19 -5.39
N ILE A 85 0.60 -3.05 -5.03
CA ILE A 85 1.35 -1.94 -4.44
C ILE A 85 0.94 -1.80 -2.98
N HIS A 86 1.92 -1.91 -2.09
CA HIS A 86 1.77 -1.52 -0.70
C HIS A 86 2.11 -0.05 -0.57
N MET A 87 1.18 0.75 -0.10
CA MET A 87 1.35 2.18 0.10
C MET A 87 1.17 2.54 1.57
N ARG A 88 2.13 3.26 2.12
CA ARG A 88 2.03 3.91 3.43
C ARG A 88 2.19 5.41 3.23
N VAL A 89 1.32 6.17 3.84
CA VAL A 89 1.36 7.64 3.80
C VAL A 89 1.29 8.15 5.22
N SER A 90 2.21 9.05 5.56
CA SER A 90 2.17 9.83 6.80
C SER A 90 2.17 11.32 6.45
N GLY A 91 1.43 12.10 7.21
CA GLY A 91 1.37 13.55 7.08
C GLY A 91 1.08 14.18 8.43
N SER A 92 1.35 15.47 8.57
CA SER A 92 1.21 16.21 9.82
C SER A 92 -0.21 16.13 10.41
N ASP A 93 -1.24 16.08 9.56
CA ASP A 93 -2.63 16.28 10.00
C ASP A 93 -3.48 14.99 9.95
N GLU A 94 -3.04 13.94 9.24
CA GLU A 94 -3.88 12.76 8.94
C GLU A 94 -3.43 11.46 9.63
N GLY A 95 -2.32 11.49 10.37
CA GLY A 95 -1.71 10.28 10.92
C GLY A 95 -1.13 9.35 9.84
N GLN A 96 -0.82 8.14 10.23
CA GLN A 96 -0.30 7.13 9.29
C GLN A 96 -1.46 6.34 8.68
N LYS A 97 -1.51 6.30 7.34
CA LYS A 97 -2.44 5.48 6.56
C LYS A 97 -1.66 4.39 5.83
N GLU A 98 -2.24 3.21 5.76
CA GLU A 98 -1.65 2.04 5.09
C GLU A 98 -2.71 1.39 4.22
N CYS A 99 -2.36 1.05 2.98
CA CYS A 99 -3.24 0.29 2.10
C CYS A 99 -2.48 -0.61 1.15
N PHE A 100 -3.17 -1.61 0.61
CA PHE A 100 -2.75 -2.40 -0.54
C PHE A 100 -3.61 -2.05 -1.75
N ILE A 101 -2.98 -1.97 -2.93
CA ILE A 101 -3.64 -1.67 -4.19
C ILE A 101 -3.36 -2.82 -5.16
N TYR A 102 -4.41 -3.52 -5.55
CA TYR A 102 -4.35 -4.72 -6.38
C TYR A 102 -4.77 -4.36 -7.80
N TYR A 103 -3.92 -4.68 -8.79
CA TYR A 103 -4.12 -4.31 -10.17
C TYR A 103 -4.53 -5.51 -11.02
N SER A 104 -5.67 -5.42 -11.71
CA SER A 104 -5.98 -6.24 -12.86
C SER A 104 -5.94 -5.40 -14.15
N SER A 105 -6.18 -6.00 -15.29
CA SER A 105 -6.25 -5.28 -16.57
C SER A 105 -7.43 -4.32 -16.68
N SER A 106 -8.51 -4.57 -15.96
CA SER A 106 -9.80 -3.85 -16.08
C SER A 106 -10.22 -3.13 -14.79
N LEU A 107 -9.79 -3.61 -13.63
CA LEU A 107 -10.21 -3.10 -12.34
C LEU A 107 -9.02 -3.02 -11.38
N VAL A 108 -8.97 -1.94 -10.63
CA VAL A 108 -8.03 -1.76 -9.51
C VAL A 108 -8.83 -1.68 -8.21
N VAL A 109 -8.44 -2.49 -7.24
CA VAL A 109 -9.06 -2.52 -5.92
C VAL A 109 -8.06 -2.04 -4.88
N LYS A 110 -8.46 -1.07 -4.06
CA LYS A 110 -7.72 -0.62 -2.88
C LYS A 110 -8.30 -1.31 -1.64
N ALA A 111 -7.42 -1.78 -0.78
CA ALA A 111 -7.75 -2.27 0.55
C ALA A 111 -7.05 -1.38 1.59
N ASP A 112 -7.78 -0.42 2.15
CA ASP A 112 -7.31 0.37 3.29
C ASP A 112 -7.23 -0.52 4.53
N ILE A 113 -6.15 -0.39 5.29
CA ILE A 113 -6.00 -1.07 6.57
C ILE A 113 -6.47 -0.14 7.68
N GLU A 114 -7.43 -0.61 8.45
CA GLU A 114 -7.95 0.10 9.62
C GLU A 114 -7.74 -0.75 10.89
N SER A 115 -7.72 -0.09 12.04
CA SER A 115 -7.79 -0.79 13.32
C SER A 115 -9.23 -1.20 13.59
N GLY A 116 -9.48 -2.49 13.59
CA GLY A 116 -10.77 -3.05 13.97
C GLY A 116 -10.96 -3.13 15.48
N PRO A 117 -12.08 -3.68 15.93
CA PRO A 117 -12.30 -4.01 17.34
C PRO A 117 -11.14 -4.85 17.88
N ASP A 118 -10.78 -4.63 19.14
CA ASP A 118 -9.70 -5.35 19.84
C ASP A 118 -8.30 -5.22 19.21
N GLY A 119 -8.07 -4.19 18.37
CA GLY A 119 -6.79 -3.96 17.71
C GLY A 119 -6.51 -4.92 16.53
N ALA A 120 -7.47 -5.77 16.16
CA ALA A 120 -7.34 -6.61 14.97
C ALA A 120 -7.38 -5.76 13.70
N ARG A 121 -6.71 -6.22 12.63
CA ARG A 121 -6.78 -5.55 11.32
C ARG A 121 -8.16 -5.72 10.69
N ALA A 122 -8.69 -4.61 10.19
CA ALA A 122 -9.85 -4.55 9.32
C ALA A 122 -9.42 -4.02 7.95
N TYR A 123 -10.14 -4.40 6.91
CA TYR A 123 -9.86 -4.02 5.53
C TYR A 123 -11.08 -3.34 4.94
N VAL A 124 -10.88 -2.18 4.33
CA VAL A 124 -11.94 -1.48 3.59
C VAL A 124 -11.62 -1.57 2.10
N LEU A 125 -12.34 -2.42 1.39
CA LEU A 125 -12.18 -2.60 -0.05
C LEU A 125 -12.94 -1.50 -0.80
N GLU A 126 -12.30 -0.90 -1.80
CA GLU A 126 -12.85 0.14 -2.66
C GLU A 126 -12.35 -0.02 -4.09
N ALA A 127 -13.26 0.02 -5.08
CA ALA A 127 -12.88 0.07 -6.48
C ALA A 127 -12.32 1.44 -6.87
N LEU A 128 -11.11 1.46 -7.39
CA LEU A 128 -10.49 2.67 -7.93
C LEU A 128 -10.83 2.89 -9.42
N GLY A 129 -11.49 1.93 -10.07
CA GLY A 129 -11.77 1.92 -11.50
C GLY A 129 -10.68 1.24 -12.31
N THR A 130 -10.51 1.64 -13.57
CA THR A 130 -9.44 1.16 -14.45
C THR A 130 -8.04 1.57 -13.93
N PRO A 131 -6.95 0.92 -14.38
CA PRO A 131 -5.60 1.32 -13.99
C PRO A 131 -5.29 2.81 -14.19
N SER A 132 -5.79 3.42 -15.27
CA SER A 132 -5.60 4.86 -15.54
C SER A 132 -6.36 5.74 -14.56
N GLU A 133 -7.61 5.40 -14.23
CA GLU A 133 -8.42 6.13 -13.24
C GLU A 133 -7.83 5.99 -11.84
N ALA A 134 -7.39 4.78 -11.47
CA ALA A 134 -6.73 4.52 -10.21
C ALA A 134 -5.48 5.37 -10.03
N TRP A 135 -4.64 5.45 -11.07
CA TRP A 135 -3.45 6.30 -11.07
C TRP A 135 -3.77 7.76 -10.82
N LEU A 136 -4.78 8.31 -11.50
CA LEU A 136 -5.22 9.68 -11.29
C LEU A 136 -5.74 9.92 -9.86
N LYS A 137 -6.50 8.97 -9.30
CA LYS A 137 -6.98 9.04 -7.90
C LYS A 137 -5.82 9.03 -6.91
N ILE A 138 -4.79 8.21 -7.14
CA ILE A 138 -3.58 8.14 -6.29
C ILE A 138 -2.82 9.47 -6.36
N ILE A 139 -2.57 10.00 -7.56
CA ILE A 139 -1.89 11.30 -7.74
C ILE A 139 -2.63 12.42 -7.01
N ARG A 140 -3.95 12.47 -7.12
CA ARG A 140 -4.80 13.45 -6.42
C ARG A 140 -4.70 13.28 -4.90
N HIS A 141 -4.80 12.05 -4.42
CA HIS A 141 -4.68 11.78 -2.99
C HIS A 141 -3.32 12.24 -2.44
N LEU A 142 -2.25 12.08 -3.21
CA LEU A 142 -0.92 12.55 -2.87
C LEU A 142 -0.71 14.05 -3.16
N GLN A 143 -1.70 14.71 -3.80
CA GLN A 143 -1.66 16.12 -4.19
C GLN A 143 -0.44 16.47 -5.05
N LEU A 144 -0.15 15.65 -6.06
CA LEU A 144 1.01 15.83 -6.96
C LEU A 144 0.66 16.60 -8.25
N GLU A 145 -0.61 16.99 -8.46
CA GLU A 145 -1.14 17.44 -9.76
C GLU A 145 -0.53 18.73 -10.29
N ASP A 146 -0.11 19.66 -9.43
CA ASP A 146 0.20 21.04 -9.81
C ASP A 146 1.70 21.37 -9.80
N ARG A 147 2.60 20.38 -9.84
CA ARG A 147 4.02 20.67 -9.69
C ARG A 147 4.77 20.48 -11.00
N LYS A 148 5.37 21.57 -11.46
CA LYS A 148 6.26 21.53 -12.63
C LYS A 148 7.46 20.68 -12.33
N ASN A 149 7.67 19.64 -13.14
CA ASN A 149 8.94 18.90 -13.15
C ASN A 149 10.09 19.89 -13.38
N ARG A 150 11.06 19.92 -12.49
CA ARG A 150 12.33 20.55 -12.78
C ARG A 150 13.22 19.44 -13.34
N ASP A 151 13.73 19.63 -14.56
CA ASP A 151 14.75 18.77 -15.17
C ASP A 151 16.09 18.95 -14.40
N THR A 152 16.13 18.40 -13.21
CA THR A 152 17.35 18.34 -12.41
C THR A 152 17.92 16.94 -12.49
N ALA A 153 19.23 16.82 -12.67
CA ALA A 153 19.90 15.53 -12.52
C ALA A 153 19.66 14.99 -11.11
N PRO A 154 19.48 13.66 -10.96
CA PRO A 154 19.26 13.07 -9.66
C PRO A 154 20.45 13.31 -8.74
N LEU A 155 20.15 13.53 -7.46
CA LEU A 155 21.16 13.44 -6.42
C LEU A 155 21.43 11.96 -6.13
N ALA A 156 22.67 11.57 -5.98
CA ALA A 156 23.04 10.21 -5.63
C ALA A 156 23.79 10.17 -4.31
N MET A 157 23.44 9.23 -3.44
CA MET A 157 24.14 8.99 -2.18
C MET A 157 24.28 7.48 -1.93
N PRO A 158 25.17 7.04 -1.03
CA PRO A 158 25.28 5.64 -0.66
C PRO A 158 23.96 5.06 -0.16
N LYS A 159 23.71 3.80 -0.52
CA LYS A 159 22.48 3.08 -0.17
C LYS A 159 22.21 3.11 1.33
N GLY A 160 20.97 3.42 1.69
CA GLY A 160 20.49 3.48 3.06
C GLY A 160 20.82 4.78 3.80
N TRP A 161 21.63 5.69 3.20
CA TRP A 161 21.95 6.97 3.82
C TRP A 161 20.73 7.88 3.90
N PHE A 162 19.86 7.82 2.91
CA PHE A 162 18.61 8.58 2.95
C PHE A 162 17.73 8.15 4.13
N GLN A 163 17.57 6.85 4.37
CA GLN A 163 16.82 6.31 5.50
C GLN A 163 17.45 6.70 6.85
N GLN A 164 18.79 6.65 6.93
CA GLN A 164 19.50 7.11 8.11
C GLN A 164 19.27 8.61 8.35
N TRP A 165 19.26 9.41 7.29
CA TRP A 165 18.98 10.84 7.39
C TRP A 165 17.58 11.11 7.91
N MET A 166 16.57 10.41 7.38
CA MET A 166 15.16 10.51 7.84
C MET A 166 14.95 10.07 9.28
N SER A 167 15.74 9.12 9.78
CA SER A 167 15.59 8.56 11.13
C SER A 167 16.47 9.20 12.21
N ALA A 168 17.42 10.05 11.82
CA ALA A 168 18.45 10.55 12.72
C ALA A 168 17.99 11.83 13.45
N GLU A 169 17.82 11.76 14.77
CA GLU A 169 17.67 12.94 15.63
C GLU A 169 18.93 13.84 15.66
N GLN A 170 20.10 13.37 15.17
CA GLN A 170 21.39 14.07 15.27
C GLN A 170 22.33 13.92 14.04
N GLY A 171 21.90 13.29 12.95
CA GLY A 171 22.80 12.88 11.85
C GLY A 171 22.77 13.71 10.56
N GLU A 172 22.17 14.90 10.56
CA GLU A 172 21.98 15.74 9.35
C GLU A 172 23.28 16.12 8.61
N GLN A 173 24.42 16.13 9.30
CA GLN A 173 25.64 16.70 8.75
C GLN A 173 26.34 15.83 7.72
N GLU A 174 26.31 14.51 7.85
CA GLU A 174 27.09 13.62 6.99
C GLU A 174 26.50 13.51 5.57
N PRO A 175 25.18 13.23 5.37
CA PRO A 175 24.60 13.22 4.02
C PRO A 175 24.71 14.58 3.32
N ARG A 176 24.48 15.68 4.05
CA ARG A 176 24.62 17.04 3.51
C ARG A 176 26.05 17.33 3.06
N LYS A 177 27.05 17.05 3.91
CA LYS A 177 28.47 17.24 3.56
C LYS A 177 28.89 16.40 2.36
N TYR A 178 28.41 15.15 2.30
CA TYR A 178 28.68 14.27 1.18
C TYR A 178 28.16 14.86 -0.13
N LEU A 179 26.89 15.27 -0.19
CA LEU A 179 26.29 15.85 -1.40
C LEU A 179 27.02 17.11 -1.84
N LEU A 180 27.37 18.01 -0.92
CA LEU A 180 28.18 19.20 -1.22
C LEU A 180 29.56 18.83 -1.76
N ALA A 181 30.21 17.81 -1.19
CA ALA A 181 31.51 17.32 -1.66
C ALA A 181 31.46 16.68 -3.06
N GLN A 182 30.29 16.13 -3.45
CA GLN A 182 30.03 15.65 -4.81
C GLN A 182 29.74 16.79 -5.82
N GLY A 183 29.71 18.05 -5.37
CA GLY A 183 29.51 19.21 -6.21
C GLY A 183 28.04 19.57 -6.48
N TYR A 184 27.11 19.02 -5.74
CA TYR A 184 25.70 19.43 -5.87
C TYR A 184 25.49 20.85 -5.32
N PRO A 185 24.63 21.68 -5.96
CA PRO A 185 24.38 23.04 -5.53
C PRO A 185 23.85 23.13 -4.10
N GLU A 186 24.39 24.03 -3.30
CA GLU A 186 23.98 24.19 -1.89
C GLU A 186 22.47 24.46 -1.75
N SER A 187 21.87 25.22 -2.68
CA SER A 187 20.43 25.49 -2.68
C SER A 187 19.59 24.23 -2.83
N VAL A 188 20.03 23.25 -3.63
CA VAL A 188 19.35 21.98 -3.84
C VAL A 188 19.50 21.09 -2.62
N VAL A 189 20.72 21.00 -2.07
CA VAL A 189 21.02 20.20 -0.87
C VAL A 189 20.26 20.75 0.36
N SER A 190 20.20 22.07 0.51
CA SER A 190 19.44 22.71 1.60
C SER A 190 17.94 22.47 1.45
N ALA A 191 17.38 22.57 0.23
CA ALA A 191 15.97 22.27 0.00
C ALA A 191 15.61 20.82 0.32
N LEU A 192 16.50 19.85 0.06
CA LEU A 192 16.31 18.47 0.46
C LEU A 192 16.40 18.33 1.99
N ALA A 193 17.39 18.97 2.65
CA ALA A 193 17.54 18.93 4.10
C ALA A 193 16.28 19.48 4.82
N ASP A 194 15.75 20.61 4.36
CA ASP A 194 14.51 21.20 4.88
C ASP A 194 13.34 20.22 4.73
N CYS A 195 13.28 19.51 3.59
CA CYS A 195 12.23 18.53 3.33
C CYS A 195 12.35 17.29 4.23
N VAL A 196 13.55 16.82 4.49
CA VAL A 196 13.84 15.70 5.39
C VAL A 196 13.49 16.04 6.83
N SER A 197 13.77 17.27 7.26
CA SER A 197 13.57 17.70 8.65
C SER A 197 12.09 17.91 9.02
N ASP A 198 11.27 18.37 8.06
CA ASP A 198 9.84 18.65 8.29
C ASP A 198 9.00 18.33 7.04
N PRO A 199 8.83 17.05 6.69
CA PRO A 199 8.03 16.67 5.54
C PRO A 199 6.54 16.90 5.82
N GLU A 200 5.85 17.68 4.98
CA GLU A 200 4.39 17.79 5.03
C GLU A 200 3.72 16.44 4.77
N ARG A 201 4.33 15.63 3.91
CA ARG A 201 3.87 14.27 3.60
C ARG A 201 5.05 13.39 3.19
N TYR A 202 5.06 12.22 3.76
CA TYR A 202 5.97 11.15 3.39
C TYR A 202 5.16 9.93 2.96
N ALA A 203 5.48 9.37 1.81
CA ALA A 203 4.82 8.18 1.31
C ALA A 203 5.86 7.15 0.85
N THR A 204 5.62 5.89 1.20
CA THR A 204 6.39 4.75 0.71
C THR A 204 5.50 3.89 -0.17
N PHE A 205 6.07 3.41 -1.27
CA PHE A 205 5.42 2.49 -2.19
C PHE A 205 6.32 1.28 -2.36
N THR A 206 5.77 0.11 -2.12
CA THR A 206 6.44 -1.16 -2.41
C THR A 206 5.60 -1.92 -3.42
N ALA A 207 6.12 -2.06 -4.63
CA ALA A 207 5.49 -2.83 -5.69
C ALA A 207 5.95 -4.29 -5.62
N TYR A 208 5.01 -5.21 -5.59
CA TYR A 208 5.20 -6.65 -5.67
C TYR A 208 4.68 -7.12 -7.03
N TYR A 209 5.57 -7.54 -7.90
CA TYR A 209 5.22 -8.13 -9.18
C TYR A 209 5.53 -9.63 -9.15
N CYS A 210 4.48 -10.45 -9.13
CA CYS A 210 4.54 -11.89 -8.91
C CYS A 210 3.88 -12.65 -10.09
N PRO A 211 4.52 -12.72 -11.27
CA PRO A 211 3.98 -13.46 -12.41
C PRO A 211 4.01 -14.98 -12.22
N ASP A 212 4.84 -15.44 -11.29
CA ASP A 212 5.04 -16.84 -10.90
C ASP A 212 5.31 -16.90 -9.39
N LEU A 213 5.98 -17.97 -8.93
CA LEU A 213 6.36 -18.12 -7.52
C LEU A 213 7.48 -17.14 -7.06
N ASN A 214 8.12 -16.42 -7.99
CA ASN A 214 9.17 -15.47 -7.70
C ASN A 214 8.65 -14.04 -7.81
N CYS A 215 8.46 -13.38 -6.68
CA CYS A 215 8.07 -11.98 -6.67
C CYS A 215 9.28 -11.07 -6.87
N ARG A 216 9.15 -10.10 -7.78
CA ARG A 216 10.06 -8.96 -7.88
C ARG A 216 9.52 -7.84 -7.01
N ILE A 217 10.38 -7.29 -6.18
CA ILE A 217 10.01 -6.22 -5.24
C ILE A 217 10.78 -4.96 -5.61
N GLN A 218 10.07 -3.84 -5.71
CA GLN A 218 10.66 -2.53 -5.96
C GLN A 218 10.01 -1.50 -5.03
N GLY A 219 10.86 -0.76 -4.31
CA GLY A 219 10.43 0.33 -3.44
C GLY A 219 10.74 1.69 -4.04
N ILE A 220 9.87 2.66 -3.82
CA ILE A 220 10.09 4.08 -4.02
C ILE A 220 9.53 4.84 -2.84
N GLU A 221 10.11 5.99 -2.54
CA GLU A 221 9.66 6.88 -1.49
C GLU A 221 9.41 8.26 -2.05
N LEU A 222 8.42 8.95 -1.51
CA LEU A 222 8.06 10.30 -1.88
C LEU A 222 8.07 11.18 -0.64
N LEU A 223 8.84 12.25 -0.68
CA LEU A 223 8.73 13.35 0.28
C LEU A 223 8.09 14.55 -0.39
N ARG A 224 7.24 15.22 0.37
CA ARG A 224 6.57 16.44 -0.06
C ARG A 224 6.71 17.53 0.99
N VAL A 225 7.04 18.73 0.53
CA VAL A 225 6.87 20.01 1.23
C VAL A 225 6.19 21.02 0.31
N LYS A 226 5.80 22.19 0.84
CA LYS A 226 5.02 23.23 0.13
C LYS A 226 5.45 23.51 -1.30
N HIS A 227 6.74 23.46 -1.58
CA HIS A 227 7.31 23.93 -2.85
C HIS A 227 8.12 22.88 -3.63
N SER A 228 8.30 21.68 -3.07
CA SER A 228 9.07 20.62 -3.72
C SER A 228 8.53 19.23 -3.42
N ASN A 229 8.70 18.34 -4.39
CA ASN A 229 8.51 16.91 -4.22
C ASN A 229 9.84 16.23 -4.52
N TRP A 230 10.16 15.23 -3.74
CA TRP A 230 11.37 14.44 -3.91
C TRP A 230 10.96 12.98 -4.03
N LEU A 231 11.42 12.34 -5.10
CA LEU A 231 11.26 10.91 -5.33
C LEU A 231 12.58 10.21 -5.03
N ILE A 232 12.57 9.25 -4.14
CA ILE A 232 13.74 8.47 -3.75
C ILE A 232 13.58 7.05 -4.27
N ARG A 233 14.59 6.56 -4.96
CA ARG A 233 14.64 5.22 -5.50
C ARG A 233 15.95 4.56 -5.17
N ASN A 234 15.90 3.33 -4.70
CA ASN A 234 17.08 2.51 -4.50
C ASN A 234 17.53 1.89 -5.84
N GLU A 235 18.71 2.24 -6.33
CA GLU A 235 19.32 1.66 -7.53
C GLU A 235 20.70 1.07 -7.24
N GLY A 236 20.79 -0.26 -7.17
CA GLY A 236 22.04 -0.97 -6.89
C GLY A 236 22.59 -0.60 -5.51
N GLU A 237 23.76 0.07 -5.49
CA GLU A 237 24.46 0.49 -4.26
C GLU A 237 24.20 1.96 -3.89
N GLN A 238 23.25 2.62 -4.55
CA GLN A 238 22.98 4.05 -4.34
C GLN A 238 21.48 4.30 -4.15
N ASP A 239 21.17 5.32 -3.36
CA ASP A 239 19.87 5.97 -3.31
C ASP A 239 19.90 7.14 -4.31
N GLN A 240 18.99 7.11 -5.30
CA GLN A 240 18.80 8.20 -6.24
C GLN A 240 17.60 9.06 -5.83
N ILE A 241 17.80 10.39 -5.81
CA ILE A 241 16.80 11.35 -5.34
C ILE A 241 16.52 12.35 -6.45
N TRP A 242 15.27 12.43 -6.87
CA TRP A 242 14.80 13.26 -8.00
C TRP A 242 13.98 14.43 -7.50
#